data_069da5f1ed124aaef47ae8031b8e6133
#
_entry.id   069da5f1ed124aaef47ae8031b8e6133
#
_cell.length_a   1.000
_cell.length_b   1.000
_cell.length_c   1.000
_cell.angle_alpha   90.00
_cell.angle_beta   90.00
_cell.angle_gamma   90.00
#
_symmetry.space_group_name_H-M   'P 1'
#
loop_
_entity.id
_entity.type
_entity.pdbx_description
1 polymer ?
#
loop_
_entity_poly.entity_id
_entity_poly.type
_entity_poly.pdbx_seq_one_letter_code
_entity_poly.pdbx_strand_id
1 'polypeptide(L)'
;VKEKTKSKKLMKPERLFLIVALVAGLIFAIAQPLFIEPDSSYHFDKSSYLSNTVVDRTKIGFPAEDYQSAPLPFTTVTTKMKDGTYFKDFFETKLPLVSKSKVTDKRALGTKWYQDIMHLIPALGVKVGYMIYPSVGSMVLVARLFSLIFFVLTMYFIIKKLKAYQMIFTIISVTPVAIQFATSLSYDSYDYIVFAWLSVT
;
A
#
# COMPACT_ATOMS: atom_id res chain seq x y z
N VAL A 1 -32.70 20.23 42.90
CA VAL A 1 -31.33 20.27 42.40
C VAL A 1 -31.33 19.51 41.07
N LYS A 2 -31.31 20.20 39.92
CA LYS A 2 -31.18 19.56 38.60
C LYS A 2 -29.69 19.33 38.32
N GLU A 3 -29.26 18.10 38.47
CA GLU A 3 -27.94 17.66 38.06
C GLU A 3 -27.77 17.84 36.53
N LYS A 4 -26.96 18.81 36.12
CA LYS A 4 -26.60 18.99 34.71
C LYS A 4 -25.65 17.85 34.32
N THR A 5 -26.22 16.78 33.80
CA THR A 5 -25.44 15.70 33.16
C THR A 5 -24.63 16.32 32.01
N LYS A 6 -23.30 16.49 32.23
CA LYS A 6 -22.39 16.94 31.16
C LYS A 6 -22.43 15.89 30.07
N SER A 7 -23.17 16.14 28.98
CA SER A 7 -23.11 15.33 27.77
C SER A 7 -21.65 15.27 27.31
N LYS A 8 -21.05 14.09 27.38
CA LYS A 8 -19.72 13.86 26.80
C LYS A 8 -19.84 14.10 25.29
N LYS A 9 -19.18 15.17 24.82
CA LYS A 9 -19.15 15.50 23.39
C LYS A 9 -18.45 14.36 22.64
N LEU A 10 -19.22 13.51 21.96
CA LEU A 10 -18.69 12.43 21.14
C LEU A 10 -17.74 12.98 20.07
N MET A 11 -16.66 12.24 19.81
CA MET A 11 -15.71 12.59 18.76
C MET A 11 -16.42 12.56 17.41
N LYS A 12 -16.12 13.50 16.54
CA LYS A 12 -16.67 13.54 15.17
C LYS A 12 -16.22 12.31 14.40
N PRO A 13 -17.12 11.68 13.58
CA PRO A 13 -16.82 10.44 12.86
C PRO A 13 -15.55 10.52 12.00
N GLU A 14 -15.35 11.62 11.27
CA GLU A 14 -14.16 11.83 10.45
C GLU A 14 -12.86 11.89 11.25
N ARG A 15 -12.89 12.38 12.49
CA ARG A 15 -11.72 12.39 13.39
C ARG A 15 -11.45 11.02 13.98
N LEU A 16 -12.51 10.30 14.33
CA LEU A 16 -12.39 8.92 14.79
C LEU A 16 -11.78 8.05 13.69
N PHE A 17 -12.28 8.18 12.45
CA PHE A 17 -11.71 7.53 11.29
C PHE A 17 -10.22 7.83 11.16
N LEU A 18 -9.83 9.12 11.16
CA LEU A 18 -8.45 9.55 11.00
C LEU A 18 -7.50 8.87 11.99
N ILE A 19 -7.87 8.88 13.28
CA ILE A 19 -7.02 8.29 14.32
C ILE A 19 -6.92 6.77 14.16
N VAL A 20 -8.07 6.09 14.03
CA VAL A 20 -8.10 4.62 13.94
C VAL A 20 -7.41 4.14 12.68
N ALA A 21 -7.69 4.76 11.53
CA ALA A 21 -7.09 4.37 10.26
C ALA A 21 -5.57 4.59 10.23
N LEU A 22 -5.07 5.70 10.80
CA LEU A 22 -3.62 5.92 10.88
C LEU A 22 -2.94 4.91 11.80
N VAL A 23 -3.48 4.69 13.00
CA VAL A 23 -2.86 3.76 13.96
C VAL A 23 -2.89 2.33 13.41
N ALA A 24 -4.05 1.85 12.99
CA ALA A 24 -4.19 0.52 12.41
C ALA A 24 -3.37 0.38 11.12
N GLY A 25 -3.42 1.38 10.24
CA GLY A 25 -2.67 1.36 8.98
C GLY A 25 -1.16 1.33 9.19
N LEU A 26 -0.61 2.08 10.15
CA LEU A 26 0.82 2.01 10.48
C LEU A 26 1.21 0.61 10.98
N ILE A 27 0.37 0.01 11.83
CA ILE A 27 0.60 -1.37 12.30
C ILE A 27 0.60 -2.33 11.12
N PHE A 28 -0.39 -2.26 10.22
CA PHE A 28 -0.47 -3.12 9.05
C PHE A 28 0.71 -2.90 8.10
N ALA A 29 1.06 -1.64 7.79
CA ALA A 29 2.16 -1.31 6.89
C ALA A 29 3.50 -1.93 7.35
N ILE A 30 3.74 -1.96 8.67
CA ILE A 30 4.99 -2.45 9.26
C ILE A 30 4.94 -3.96 9.52
N ALA A 31 3.84 -4.46 10.10
CA ALA A 31 3.74 -5.85 10.56
C ALA A 31 3.47 -6.85 9.42
N GLN A 32 2.85 -6.39 8.33
CA GLN A 32 2.51 -7.26 7.22
C GLN A 32 3.77 -7.61 6.42
N PRO A 33 4.11 -8.90 6.25
CA PRO A 33 5.25 -9.31 5.44
C PRO A 33 5.17 -8.75 4.02
N LEU A 34 6.33 -8.57 3.38
CA LEU A 34 6.37 -8.10 1.99
C LEU A 34 5.76 -9.15 1.06
N PHE A 35 5.08 -8.70 0.03
CA PHE A 35 4.55 -9.55 -1.04
C PHE A 35 3.58 -10.64 -0.58
N ILE A 36 2.85 -10.44 0.53
CA ILE A 36 1.82 -11.37 0.99
C ILE A 36 0.46 -11.12 0.33
N GLU A 37 0.24 -9.90 -0.15
CA GLU A 37 -1.01 -9.54 -0.85
C GLU A 37 -1.07 -10.21 -2.22
N PRO A 38 -2.28 -10.53 -2.72
CA PRO A 38 -2.46 -11.00 -4.09
C PRO A 38 -1.83 -10.03 -5.09
N ASP A 39 -1.20 -10.57 -6.13
CA ASP A 39 -0.55 -9.79 -7.20
C ASP A 39 0.45 -8.72 -6.75
N SER A 40 0.93 -8.77 -5.51
CA SER A 40 1.80 -7.74 -4.92
C SER A 40 3.11 -7.53 -5.69
N SER A 41 3.69 -8.57 -6.29
CA SER A 41 4.86 -8.42 -7.16
C SER A 41 4.54 -7.65 -8.44
N TYR A 42 3.36 -7.88 -9.04
CA TYR A 42 2.90 -7.10 -10.17
C TYR A 42 2.77 -5.62 -9.82
N HIS A 43 2.12 -5.30 -8.70
CA HIS A 43 1.94 -3.93 -8.25
C HIS A 43 3.28 -3.25 -7.93
N PHE A 44 4.23 -4.00 -7.35
CA PHE A 44 5.58 -3.50 -7.11
C PHE A 44 6.34 -3.26 -8.42
N ASP A 45 6.31 -4.22 -9.37
CA ASP A 45 6.98 -4.08 -10.66
C ASP A 45 6.40 -2.93 -11.47
N LYS A 46 5.07 -2.77 -11.45
CA LYS A 46 4.39 -1.65 -12.09
C LYS A 46 4.81 -0.30 -11.49
N SER A 47 4.81 -0.20 -10.17
CA SER A 47 5.22 1.01 -9.46
C SER A 47 6.69 1.34 -9.68
N SER A 48 7.57 0.32 -9.68
CA SER A 48 9.00 0.47 -9.97
C SER A 48 9.25 0.90 -11.41
N TYR A 49 8.49 0.36 -12.36
CA TYR A 49 8.55 0.74 -13.77
C TYR A 49 8.14 2.20 -13.97
N LEU A 50 7.02 2.63 -13.38
CA LEU A 50 6.52 4.01 -13.48
C LEU A 50 7.49 5.02 -12.86
N SER A 51 8.09 4.67 -11.73
CA SER A 51 9.03 5.55 -11.01
C SER A 51 10.46 5.54 -11.54
N ASN A 52 10.80 4.74 -12.54
CA ASN A 52 12.17 4.48 -13.01
C ASN A 52 13.10 3.91 -11.92
N THR A 53 12.58 3.10 -11.02
CA THR A 53 13.34 2.47 -9.91
C THR A 53 13.27 0.95 -9.96
N VAL A 54 13.47 0.39 -11.15
CA VAL A 54 13.58 -1.06 -11.33
C VAL A 54 14.90 -1.54 -10.75
N VAL A 55 14.87 -2.53 -9.86
CA VAL A 55 16.04 -3.04 -9.14
C VAL A 55 16.35 -4.50 -9.50
N ASP A 56 17.63 -4.86 -9.41
CA ASP A 56 18.09 -6.23 -9.64
C ASP A 56 17.76 -7.12 -8.42
N ARG A 57 16.66 -7.85 -8.50
CA ARG A 57 16.21 -8.77 -7.44
C ARG A 57 16.94 -10.12 -7.44
N THR A 58 17.75 -10.42 -8.43
CA THR A 58 18.53 -11.68 -8.47
C THR A 58 19.48 -11.79 -7.28
N LYS A 59 19.98 -10.65 -6.78
CA LYS A 59 20.85 -10.57 -5.61
C LYS A 59 20.19 -11.02 -4.31
N ILE A 60 18.88 -11.07 -4.26
CA ILE A 60 18.12 -11.56 -3.11
C ILE A 60 17.38 -12.86 -3.42
N GLY A 61 17.86 -13.59 -4.43
CA GLY A 61 17.40 -14.94 -4.76
C GLY A 61 16.09 -15.00 -5.54
N PHE A 62 15.70 -13.91 -6.23
CA PHE A 62 14.65 -13.98 -7.24
C PHE A 62 15.30 -14.32 -8.59
N PRO A 63 14.87 -15.40 -9.27
CA PRO A 63 15.39 -15.74 -10.60
C PRO A 63 15.17 -14.60 -11.60
N ALA A 64 16.03 -14.50 -12.61
CA ALA A 64 15.88 -13.50 -13.66
C ALA A 64 14.57 -13.69 -14.46
N GLU A 65 14.09 -14.91 -14.57
CA GLU A 65 12.82 -15.26 -15.19
C GLU A 65 11.61 -14.70 -14.41
N ASP A 66 11.76 -14.40 -13.16
CA ASP A 66 10.69 -13.86 -12.28
C ASP A 66 10.32 -12.41 -12.62
N TYR A 67 11.13 -11.76 -13.44
CA TYR A 67 10.67 -10.56 -14.11
C TYR A 67 9.64 -10.86 -15.21
N GLN A 68 9.52 -12.12 -15.66
CA GLN A 68 8.66 -12.53 -16.80
C GLN A 68 7.28 -13.04 -16.38
N SER A 69 7.21 -13.71 -15.27
CA SER A 69 5.96 -14.23 -14.72
C SER A 69 5.95 -13.91 -13.26
N ALA A 70 4.88 -13.33 -12.73
CA ALA A 70 4.80 -13.17 -11.30
C ALA A 70 4.82 -14.55 -10.64
N PRO A 71 5.96 -15.14 -10.31
CA PRO A 71 5.96 -16.28 -9.44
C PRO A 71 5.37 -15.83 -8.14
N LEU A 72 4.76 -16.72 -7.45
CA LEU A 72 4.12 -16.41 -6.18
C LEU A 72 5.20 -15.98 -5.17
N PRO A 73 5.43 -14.69 -4.96
CA PRO A 73 6.47 -14.21 -4.06
C PRO A 73 6.24 -14.72 -2.64
N PHE A 74 5.01 -15.13 -2.34
CA PHE A 74 4.62 -15.72 -1.07
C PHE A 74 5.50 -16.94 -0.70
N THR A 75 5.78 -17.86 -1.61
CA THR A 75 6.64 -19.01 -1.33
C THR A 75 8.07 -18.57 -1.03
N THR A 76 8.60 -17.64 -1.81
CA THR A 76 9.95 -17.08 -1.61
C THR A 76 10.02 -16.34 -0.26
N VAL A 77 9.04 -15.52 0.06
CA VAL A 77 8.99 -14.79 1.34
C VAL A 77 8.93 -15.75 2.53
N THR A 78 8.03 -16.75 2.48
CA THR A 78 7.90 -17.73 3.58
C THR A 78 9.16 -18.60 3.74
N THR A 79 9.84 -18.95 2.65
CA THR A 79 11.13 -19.65 2.71
C THR A 79 12.18 -18.78 3.39
N LYS A 80 12.33 -17.53 2.98
CA LYS A 80 13.28 -16.58 3.60
C LYS A 80 12.98 -16.33 5.08
N MET A 81 11.71 -16.31 5.47
CA MET A 81 11.34 -16.23 6.89
C MET A 81 11.77 -17.48 7.68
N LYS A 82 11.57 -18.67 7.11
CA LYS A 82 12.02 -19.94 7.73
C LYS A 82 13.54 -20.02 7.86
N ASP A 83 14.26 -19.57 6.84
CA ASP A 83 15.71 -19.61 6.77
C ASP A 83 16.37 -18.46 7.56
N GLY A 84 15.58 -17.56 8.14
CA GLY A 84 16.07 -16.40 8.88
C GLY A 84 16.75 -15.31 8.04
N THR A 85 16.65 -15.38 6.70
CA THR A 85 17.29 -14.43 5.78
C THR A 85 16.40 -13.26 5.39
N TYR A 86 15.13 -13.24 5.80
CA TYR A 86 14.13 -12.28 5.39
C TYR A 86 14.58 -10.81 5.54
N PHE A 87 15.04 -10.43 6.74
CA PHE A 87 15.44 -9.04 6.99
C PHE A 87 16.70 -8.67 6.22
N LYS A 88 17.70 -9.56 6.22
CA LYS A 88 18.94 -9.36 5.45
C LYS A 88 18.65 -9.13 3.97
N ASP A 89 17.87 -10.02 3.36
CA ASP A 89 17.64 -9.99 1.92
C ASP A 89 16.76 -8.81 1.51
N PHE A 90 15.67 -8.56 2.25
CA PHE A 90 14.71 -7.53 1.84
C PHE A 90 15.03 -6.13 2.36
N PHE A 91 15.65 -5.98 3.53
CA PHE A 91 15.85 -4.67 4.13
C PHE A 91 17.31 -4.21 4.18
N GLU A 92 18.27 -5.11 4.26
CA GLU A 92 19.69 -4.75 4.39
C GLU A 92 20.44 -4.82 3.05
N THR A 93 20.03 -5.72 2.14
CA THR A 93 20.71 -5.90 0.85
C THR A 93 20.40 -4.74 -0.09
N LYS A 94 21.45 -4.00 -0.45
CA LYS A 94 21.38 -2.91 -1.43
C LYS A 94 21.29 -3.46 -2.84
N LEU A 95 20.29 -3.01 -3.58
CA LEU A 95 20.01 -3.44 -4.95
C LEU A 95 20.32 -2.31 -5.94
N PRO A 96 21.14 -2.56 -6.97
CA PRO A 96 21.39 -1.57 -8.01
C PRO A 96 20.16 -1.42 -8.91
N LEU A 97 20.01 -0.23 -9.49
CA LEU A 97 19.04 -0.01 -10.56
C LEU A 97 19.43 -0.81 -11.80
N VAL A 98 18.43 -1.28 -12.50
CA VAL A 98 18.56 -1.91 -13.81
C VAL A 98 17.68 -1.21 -14.83
N SER A 99 17.96 -1.45 -16.12
CA SER A 99 17.15 -0.90 -17.20
C SER A 99 15.70 -1.37 -17.11
N LYS A 100 14.76 -0.50 -17.48
CA LYS A 100 13.34 -0.88 -17.62
C LYS A 100 13.10 -2.06 -18.57
N SER A 101 14.01 -2.28 -19.54
CA SER A 101 13.94 -3.41 -20.45
C SER A 101 14.12 -4.77 -19.75
N LYS A 102 14.58 -4.78 -18.50
CA LYS A 102 14.66 -5.97 -17.66
C LYS A 102 13.34 -6.34 -16.99
N VAL A 103 12.36 -5.43 -16.99
CA VAL A 103 10.99 -5.76 -16.58
C VAL A 103 10.36 -6.53 -17.74
N THR A 104 10.06 -7.78 -17.50
CA THR A 104 9.50 -8.69 -18.48
C THR A 104 8.08 -9.13 -18.16
N ASP A 105 7.56 -8.71 -16.98
CA ASP A 105 6.15 -8.89 -16.67
C ASP A 105 5.29 -8.10 -17.66
N LYS A 106 4.71 -8.83 -18.64
CA LYS A 106 3.84 -8.23 -19.66
C LYS A 106 2.64 -7.47 -19.06
N ARG A 107 2.21 -7.84 -17.86
CA ARG A 107 1.14 -7.14 -17.15
C ARG A 107 1.60 -5.76 -16.68
N ALA A 108 2.84 -5.64 -16.21
CA ALA A 108 3.41 -4.37 -15.81
C ALA A 108 3.68 -3.42 -16.99
N LEU A 109 3.99 -3.98 -18.17
CA LEU A 109 4.32 -3.25 -19.39
C LEU A 109 3.09 -2.92 -20.24
N GLY A 110 2.13 -3.83 -20.34
CA GLY A 110 0.97 -3.76 -21.24
C GLY A 110 -0.26 -3.13 -20.61
N THR A 111 -0.13 -1.93 -20.03
CA THR A 111 -1.20 -1.37 -19.22
C THR A 111 -2.07 -0.36 -19.96
N LYS A 112 -3.31 -0.32 -19.52
CA LYS A 112 -4.23 0.73 -19.85
C LYS A 112 -3.91 1.97 -18.99
N TRP A 113 -4.02 3.17 -19.54
CA TRP A 113 -3.66 4.43 -18.88
C TRP A 113 -4.22 4.62 -17.47
N TYR A 114 -5.43 4.11 -17.20
CA TYR A 114 -6.04 4.20 -15.87
C TYR A 114 -5.30 3.36 -14.81
N GLN A 115 -4.72 2.23 -15.21
CA GLN A 115 -3.89 1.42 -14.31
C GLN A 115 -2.58 2.14 -13.95
N ASP A 116 -2.05 2.94 -14.87
CA ASP A 116 -0.88 3.77 -14.59
C ASP A 116 -1.20 4.84 -13.55
N ILE A 117 -2.32 5.54 -13.69
CA ILE A 117 -2.76 6.56 -12.72
C ILE A 117 -2.92 5.97 -11.32
N MET A 118 -3.52 4.80 -11.21
CA MET A 118 -3.75 4.12 -9.92
C MET A 118 -2.47 3.68 -9.22
N HIS A 119 -1.37 3.54 -9.97
CA HIS A 119 -0.06 3.18 -9.39
C HIS A 119 0.85 4.40 -9.14
N LEU A 120 0.43 5.64 -9.45
CA LEU A 120 1.29 6.82 -9.28
C LEU A 120 1.69 7.07 -7.83
N ILE A 121 0.76 6.91 -6.89
CA ILE A 121 1.03 7.12 -5.46
C ILE A 121 2.01 6.06 -4.93
N PRO A 122 1.75 4.74 -5.12
CA PRO A 122 2.76 3.72 -4.80
C PRO A 122 4.10 3.95 -5.50
N ALA A 123 4.11 4.35 -6.76
CA ALA A 123 5.34 4.61 -7.52
C ALA A 123 6.18 5.75 -6.91
N LEU A 124 5.54 6.83 -6.45
CA LEU A 124 6.23 7.88 -5.70
C LEU A 124 6.84 7.33 -4.41
N GLY A 125 6.10 6.52 -3.67
CA GLY A 125 6.58 5.88 -2.46
C GLY A 125 7.76 4.92 -2.74
N VAL A 126 7.69 4.11 -3.80
CA VAL A 126 8.79 3.25 -4.25
C VAL A 126 10.06 4.06 -4.54
N LYS A 127 9.92 5.17 -5.27
CA LYS A 127 11.05 6.06 -5.58
C LYS A 127 11.68 6.66 -4.32
N VAL A 128 10.85 7.21 -3.43
CA VAL A 128 11.32 7.79 -2.18
C VAL A 128 11.97 6.72 -1.29
N GLY A 129 11.38 5.54 -1.19
CA GLY A 129 11.93 4.40 -0.45
C GLY A 129 13.31 3.99 -0.97
N TYR A 130 13.49 3.93 -2.29
CA TYR A 130 14.79 3.67 -2.90
C TYR A 130 15.83 4.76 -2.56
N MET A 131 15.41 6.02 -2.56
CA MET A 131 16.30 7.16 -2.22
C MET A 131 16.73 7.13 -0.75
N ILE A 132 15.85 6.68 0.16
CA ILE A 132 16.17 6.53 1.59
C ILE A 132 17.15 5.36 1.79
N TYR A 133 16.80 4.21 1.26
CA TYR A 133 17.67 3.03 1.30
C TYR A 133 17.33 2.10 0.11
N PRO A 134 18.32 1.76 -0.75
CA PRO A 134 18.06 1.04 -2.00
C PRO A 134 17.82 -0.45 -1.79
N SER A 135 16.77 -0.80 -1.04
CA SER A 135 16.33 -2.17 -0.79
C SER A 135 14.84 -2.34 -1.08
N VAL A 136 14.42 -3.55 -1.42
CA VAL A 136 13.01 -3.85 -1.68
C VAL A 136 12.14 -3.51 -0.47
N GLY A 137 12.61 -3.83 0.73
CA GLY A 137 11.87 -3.57 1.97
C GLY A 137 11.58 -2.09 2.19
N SER A 138 12.60 -1.23 2.00
CA SER A 138 12.41 0.22 2.09
C SER A 138 11.44 0.74 1.01
N MET A 139 11.60 0.27 -0.23
CA MET A 139 10.74 0.66 -1.35
C MET A 139 9.26 0.30 -1.09
N VAL A 140 8.99 -0.92 -0.65
CA VAL A 140 7.62 -1.39 -0.37
C VAL A 140 7.04 -0.70 0.87
N LEU A 141 7.82 -0.58 1.95
CA LEU A 141 7.35 0.04 3.18
C LEU A 141 6.94 1.50 2.96
N VAL A 142 7.80 2.27 2.29
CA VAL A 142 7.51 3.68 2.00
C VAL A 142 6.33 3.80 1.02
N ALA A 143 6.22 2.91 0.04
CA ALA A 143 5.06 2.88 -0.86
C ALA A 143 3.75 2.61 -0.11
N ARG A 144 3.73 1.67 0.85
CA ARG A 144 2.59 1.41 1.74
C ARG A 144 2.20 2.65 2.55
N LEU A 145 3.18 3.38 3.07
CA LEU A 145 2.92 4.62 3.81
C LEU A 145 2.32 5.72 2.92
N PHE A 146 2.80 5.86 1.68
CA PHE A 146 2.22 6.81 0.72
C PHE A 146 0.78 6.44 0.37
N SER A 147 0.49 5.16 0.11
CA SER A 147 -0.86 4.66 -0.15
C SER A 147 -1.78 4.90 1.05
N LEU A 148 -1.31 4.60 2.27
CA LEU A 148 -2.05 4.83 3.52
C LEU A 148 -2.41 6.30 3.70
N ILE A 149 -1.43 7.21 3.56
CA ILE A 149 -1.66 8.65 3.73
C ILE A 149 -2.67 9.14 2.70
N PHE A 150 -2.53 8.74 1.45
CA PHE A 150 -3.46 9.10 0.38
C PHE A 150 -4.88 8.61 0.70
N PHE A 151 -5.05 7.34 1.06
CA PHE A 151 -6.34 6.76 1.43
C PHE A 151 -6.97 7.51 2.61
N VAL A 152 -6.21 7.70 3.69
CA VAL A 152 -6.72 8.31 4.92
C VAL A 152 -7.13 9.75 4.70
N LEU A 153 -6.34 10.55 3.98
CA LEU A 153 -6.69 11.94 3.69
C LEU A 153 -7.93 12.02 2.81
N THR A 154 -8.00 11.22 1.76
CA THR A 154 -9.15 11.22 0.83
C THR A 154 -10.41 10.79 1.55
N MET A 155 -10.39 9.68 2.27
CA MET A 155 -11.55 9.19 3.02
C MET A 155 -11.98 10.13 4.14
N TYR A 156 -11.03 10.80 4.82
CA TYR A 156 -11.36 11.83 5.80
C TYR A 156 -12.23 12.93 5.18
N PHE A 157 -11.87 13.44 4.01
CA PHE A 157 -12.66 14.47 3.34
C PHE A 157 -14.01 13.95 2.82
N ILE A 158 -14.06 12.71 2.35
CA ILE A 158 -15.31 12.06 1.94
C ILE A 158 -16.25 11.95 3.14
N ILE A 159 -15.83 11.34 4.24
CA ILE A 159 -16.64 11.16 5.45
C ILE A 159 -17.10 12.52 6.00
N LYS A 160 -16.23 13.52 6.00
CA LYS A 160 -16.58 14.87 6.46
C LYS A 160 -17.67 15.54 5.61
N LYS A 161 -17.73 15.24 4.30
CA LYS A 161 -18.75 15.78 3.37
C LYS A 161 -20.10 15.06 3.43
N LEU A 162 -20.13 13.82 3.92
CA LEU A 162 -21.37 13.06 4.08
C LEU A 162 -22.34 13.81 5.01
N LYS A 163 -23.59 13.97 4.57
CA LYS A 163 -24.67 14.56 5.39
C LYS A 163 -25.30 13.56 6.33
N ALA A 164 -25.34 12.30 5.93
CA ALA A 164 -25.88 11.18 6.69
C ALA A 164 -24.90 10.00 6.68
N TYR A 165 -25.11 9.03 7.58
CA TYR A 165 -24.36 7.76 7.63
C TYR A 165 -22.86 7.86 7.85
N GLN A 166 -22.32 9.01 8.30
CA GLN A 166 -20.89 9.22 8.55
C GLN A 166 -20.29 8.12 9.44
N MET A 167 -20.98 7.69 10.49
CA MET A 167 -20.49 6.66 11.40
C MET A 167 -20.43 5.29 10.72
N ILE A 168 -21.39 4.95 9.87
CA ILE A 168 -21.38 3.70 9.11
C ILE A 168 -20.19 3.66 8.17
N PHE A 169 -19.96 4.75 7.41
CA PHE A 169 -18.79 4.87 6.55
C PHE A 169 -17.48 4.81 7.34
N THR A 170 -17.42 5.44 8.51
CA THR A 170 -16.25 5.34 9.41
C THR A 170 -15.98 3.87 9.77
N ILE A 171 -16.99 3.14 10.25
CA ILE A 171 -16.84 1.74 10.67
C ILE A 171 -16.37 0.87 9.50
N ILE A 172 -17.00 0.99 8.34
CA ILE A 172 -16.65 0.19 7.15
C ILE A 172 -15.22 0.51 6.71
N SER A 173 -14.81 1.78 6.74
CA SER A 173 -13.48 2.22 6.27
C SER A 173 -12.33 1.88 7.21
N VAL A 174 -12.61 1.46 8.45
CA VAL A 174 -11.57 0.98 9.40
C VAL A 174 -11.60 -0.53 9.60
N THR A 175 -12.36 -1.27 8.77
CA THR A 175 -12.30 -2.73 8.80
C THR A 175 -10.90 -3.23 8.43
N PRO A 176 -10.44 -4.39 8.94
CA PRO A 176 -9.13 -4.93 8.60
C PRO A 176 -8.88 -5.02 7.09
N VAL A 177 -9.90 -5.37 6.30
CA VAL A 177 -9.80 -5.45 4.83
C VAL A 177 -9.58 -4.05 4.21
N ALA A 178 -10.33 -3.04 4.64
CA ALA A 178 -10.16 -1.68 4.14
C ALA A 178 -8.77 -1.11 4.50
N ILE A 179 -8.28 -1.40 5.72
CA ILE A 179 -6.94 -0.99 6.15
C ILE A 179 -5.85 -1.75 5.36
N GLN A 180 -6.06 -3.04 5.07
CA GLN A 180 -5.14 -3.81 4.23
C GLN A 180 -5.05 -3.20 2.82
N PHE A 181 -6.17 -2.84 2.19
CA PHE A 181 -6.16 -2.14 0.90
C PHE A 181 -5.45 -0.79 0.99
N ALA A 182 -5.72 -0.03 2.05
CA ALA A 182 -5.07 1.26 2.26
C ALA A 182 -3.55 1.18 2.39
N THR A 183 -3.01 0.04 2.85
CA THR A 183 -1.58 -0.20 3.05
C THR A 183 -0.97 -1.11 1.99
N SER A 184 -1.65 -1.37 0.90
CA SER A 184 -1.14 -2.14 -0.22
C SER A 184 -0.62 -1.23 -1.35
N LEU A 185 0.11 -1.82 -2.29
CA LEU A 185 0.49 -1.15 -3.54
C LEU A 185 -0.58 -1.33 -4.62
N SER A 186 -1.66 -2.06 -4.31
CA SER A 186 -2.77 -2.36 -5.20
C SER A 186 -3.63 -1.12 -5.49
N TYR A 187 -4.34 -1.18 -6.60
CA TYR A 187 -5.36 -0.19 -6.96
C TYR A 187 -6.68 -0.36 -6.19
N ASP A 188 -6.85 -1.42 -5.38
CA ASP A 188 -8.08 -1.68 -4.62
C ASP A 188 -8.47 -0.51 -3.70
N SER A 189 -7.48 0.21 -3.17
CA SER A 189 -7.71 1.42 -2.39
C SER A 189 -8.39 2.53 -3.19
N TYR A 190 -8.08 2.64 -4.48
CA TYR A 190 -8.71 3.62 -5.38
C TYR A 190 -10.14 3.23 -5.69
N ASP A 191 -10.42 1.95 -5.95
CA ASP A 191 -11.77 1.46 -6.18
C ASP A 191 -12.64 1.75 -4.96
N TYR A 192 -12.12 1.49 -3.75
CA TYR A 192 -12.80 1.82 -2.51
C TYR A 192 -13.12 3.33 -2.38
N ILE A 193 -12.15 4.19 -2.70
CA ILE A 193 -12.31 5.64 -2.68
C ILE A 193 -13.37 6.10 -3.70
N VAL A 194 -13.35 5.56 -4.91
CA VAL A 194 -14.33 5.90 -5.96
C VAL A 194 -15.73 5.53 -5.53
N PHE A 195 -15.95 4.32 -5.01
CA PHE A 195 -17.26 3.91 -4.47
C PHE A 195 -17.72 4.80 -3.32
N ALA A 196 -16.82 5.14 -2.40
CA ALA A 196 -17.14 6.05 -1.30
C ALA A 196 -17.48 7.47 -1.81
N TRP A 197 -16.76 7.97 -2.81
CA TRP A 197 -17.03 9.26 -3.43
C TRP A 197 -18.40 9.31 -4.11
N LEU A 198 -18.77 8.29 -4.87
CA LEU A 198 -20.10 8.19 -5.52
C LEU A 198 -21.25 8.20 -4.50
N SER A 199 -21.00 7.84 -3.25
CA SER A 199 -22.01 7.89 -2.18
C SER A 199 -22.22 9.30 -1.61
N VAL A 200 -21.41 10.29 -1.99
CA VAL A 200 -21.48 11.69 -1.53
C VAL A 200 -22.19 12.58 -2.54
N THR A 201 -22.22 12.16 -3.80
CA THR A 201 -22.89 12.86 -4.91
C THR A 201 -24.37 12.54 -4.97
#